data_d99e5d11e8015946d62a726929417e48
#
_entry.id   d99e5d11e8015946d62a726929417e48
#
_cell.length_a   1.000
_cell.length_b   1.000
_cell.length_c   1.000
_cell.angle_alpha   90.00
_cell.angle_beta   90.00
_cell.angle_gamma   90.00
#
_symmetry.space_group_name_H-M   'P 1'
#
loop_
_entity.id
_entity.type
_entity.pdbx_description
1 polymer ?
#
loop_
_entity_poly.entity_id
_entity_poly.type
_entity_poly.pdbx_seq_one_letter_code
_entity_poly.pdbx_strand_id
1 'polypeptide(L)'
;LVSTKEQIAHALGIIGSSVSPMVTSRASYTYEWKGMASSMDVMECLGTVFLAKEGMTGPIAIFEGPKGFKEVFGLKLDYDWAKENFELISKCVLKAYNAEVHSQPSLEAITEFKQQHHINATEVDQIEITTFLTAYHIIGSGAYGNRQIVETKEQADHSLFYLAAVALIDGEVYPDQLEPERINRKDVQELLQKVSVKTGFPIHQPISIAGLLDPIHKPIRIK
;
A
#
# COMPACT_ATOMS: atom_id res chain seq x y z
N LEU A 1 24.27 -12.08 10.64
CA LEU A 1 24.06 -12.52 12.01
C LEU A 1 23.80 -14.03 12.02
N VAL A 2 24.76 -14.83 12.47
CA VAL A 2 24.56 -16.28 12.66
C VAL A 2 23.96 -16.47 14.06
N SER A 3 22.81 -17.13 14.15
CA SER A 3 22.11 -17.44 15.39
C SER A 3 21.70 -18.91 15.41
N THR A 4 21.67 -19.51 16.61
CA THR A 4 21.15 -20.87 16.78
C THR A 4 19.61 -20.90 16.62
N LYS A 5 19.04 -22.07 16.39
CA LYS A 5 17.59 -22.23 16.33
C LYS A 5 16.89 -21.76 17.61
N GLU A 6 17.51 -22.02 18.76
CA GLU A 6 17.00 -21.62 20.06
C GLU A 6 17.03 -20.07 20.21
N GLN A 7 18.13 -19.43 19.84
CA GLN A 7 18.23 -17.96 19.83
C GLN A 7 17.19 -17.32 18.90
N ILE A 8 16.94 -17.91 17.74
CA ILE A 8 15.89 -17.44 16.81
C ILE A 8 14.52 -17.58 17.46
N ALA A 9 14.22 -18.72 18.11
CA ALA A 9 12.95 -18.93 18.79
C ALA A 9 12.73 -17.93 19.93
N HIS A 10 13.74 -17.64 20.71
CA HIS A 10 13.68 -16.61 21.75
C HIS A 10 13.49 -15.20 21.16
N ALA A 11 14.20 -14.85 20.09
CA ALA A 11 14.04 -13.56 19.42
C ALA A 11 12.60 -13.38 18.89
N LEU A 12 12.03 -14.41 18.26
CA LEU A 12 10.63 -14.42 17.81
C LEU A 12 9.65 -14.27 18.97
N GLY A 13 9.92 -14.92 20.11
CA GLY A 13 9.11 -14.78 21.31
C GLY A 13 9.14 -13.36 21.88
N ILE A 14 10.32 -12.73 21.93
CA ILE A 14 10.50 -11.35 22.43
C ILE A 14 9.73 -10.40 21.51
N ILE A 15 10.01 -10.41 20.20
CA ILE A 15 9.37 -9.47 19.26
C ILE A 15 7.85 -9.69 19.21
N GLY A 16 7.39 -10.95 19.16
CA GLY A 16 5.98 -11.27 19.09
C GLY A 16 5.17 -10.87 20.33
N SER A 17 5.82 -10.76 21.50
CA SER A 17 5.18 -10.28 22.73
C SER A 17 5.27 -8.76 22.93
N SER A 18 6.06 -8.06 22.12
CA SER A 18 6.35 -6.63 22.30
C SER A 18 5.69 -5.74 21.26
N VAL A 19 5.55 -6.21 20.01
CA VAL A 19 5.12 -5.39 18.86
C VAL A 19 3.71 -5.73 18.44
N SER A 20 2.84 -4.72 18.38
CA SER A 20 1.47 -4.83 17.88
C SER A 20 1.20 -3.73 16.84
N PRO A 21 1.60 -3.94 15.58
CA PRO A 21 1.39 -2.95 14.52
C PRO A 21 -0.11 -2.78 14.26
N MET A 22 -0.58 -1.53 14.32
CA MET A 22 -1.98 -1.20 14.11
C MET A 22 -2.22 -0.52 12.77
N VAL A 23 -3.26 -0.94 12.07
CA VAL A 23 -3.65 -0.37 10.77
C VAL A 23 -4.06 1.09 10.88
N THR A 24 -4.38 1.59 12.06
CA THR A 24 -4.81 2.98 12.28
C THR A 24 -3.80 4.04 11.82
N SER A 25 -2.53 3.67 11.68
CA SER A 25 -1.50 4.55 11.11
C SER A 25 -1.76 4.94 9.64
N ARG A 26 -2.66 4.23 8.97
CA ARG A 26 -3.04 4.39 7.56
C ARG A 26 -4.54 4.38 7.32
N ALA A 27 -5.34 4.12 8.35
CA ALA A 27 -6.78 4.22 8.32
C ALA A 27 -7.21 5.63 8.77
N SER A 28 -8.10 6.29 8.06
CA SER A 28 -8.50 7.69 8.13
C SER A 28 -7.43 8.64 7.57
N TYR A 29 -6.64 9.30 8.38
CA TYR A 29 -5.53 10.13 7.94
C TYR A 29 -4.27 9.28 7.69
N THR A 30 -3.52 9.55 6.61
CA THR A 30 -2.25 8.86 6.36
C THR A 30 -1.12 9.66 6.98
N TYR A 31 -0.54 9.11 8.05
CA TYR A 31 0.56 9.74 8.77
C TYR A 31 1.91 9.37 8.15
N GLU A 32 2.91 10.24 8.29
CA GLU A 32 4.30 9.99 7.87
C GLU A 32 4.87 8.73 8.53
N TRP A 33 4.41 8.40 9.75
CA TRP A 33 4.77 7.17 10.45
C TRP A 33 4.53 5.90 9.61
N LYS A 34 3.54 5.90 8.72
CA LYS A 34 3.29 4.77 7.81
C LYS A 34 4.51 4.47 6.92
N GLY A 35 5.24 5.49 6.49
CA GLY A 35 6.47 5.33 5.72
C GLY A 35 7.63 4.73 6.51
N MET A 36 7.65 4.95 7.83
CA MET A 36 8.69 4.47 8.73
C MET A 36 8.41 3.10 9.36
N ALA A 37 7.17 2.63 9.33
CA ALA A 37 6.73 1.44 10.09
C ALA A 37 7.62 0.22 9.82
N SER A 38 7.85 -0.14 8.54
CA SER A 38 8.68 -1.30 8.19
C SER A 38 10.14 -1.16 8.63
N SER A 39 10.70 0.04 8.59
CA SER A 39 12.07 0.30 9.06
C SER A 39 12.19 0.15 10.57
N MET A 40 11.17 0.59 11.30
CA MET A 40 11.10 0.42 12.76
C MET A 40 10.92 -1.05 13.13
N ASP A 41 10.07 -1.79 12.43
CA ASP A 41 9.92 -3.24 12.63
C ASP A 41 11.25 -3.98 12.46
N VAL A 42 12.04 -3.63 11.43
CA VAL A 42 13.38 -4.21 11.21
C VAL A 42 14.34 -3.84 12.33
N MET A 43 14.31 -2.60 12.79
CA MET A 43 15.17 -2.15 13.90
C MET A 43 14.85 -2.92 15.19
N GLU A 44 13.57 -3.09 15.52
CA GLU A 44 13.12 -3.85 16.68
C GLU A 44 13.49 -5.35 16.56
N CYS A 45 13.29 -5.95 15.39
CA CYS A 45 13.71 -7.34 15.10
C CYS A 45 15.23 -7.52 15.30
N LEU A 46 16.05 -6.59 14.82
CA LEU A 46 17.49 -6.64 15.03
C LEU A 46 17.84 -6.54 16.52
N GLY A 47 17.20 -5.64 17.25
CA GLY A 47 17.36 -5.50 18.69
C GLY A 47 17.07 -6.81 19.44
N THR A 48 15.95 -7.46 19.13
CA THR A 48 15.57 -8.75 19.76
C THR A 48 16.54 -9.87 19.43
N VAL A 49 17.09 -9.91 18.21
CA VAL A 49 18.12 -10.90 17.83
C VAL A 49 19.41 -10.70 18.65
N PHE A 50 19.86 -9.46 18.86
CA PHE A 50 21.01 -9.19 19.71
C PHE A 50 20.76 -9.60 21.17
N LEU A 51 19.59 -9.25 21.73
CA LEU A 51 19.21 -9.65 23.08
C LEU A 51 19.19 -11.17 23.25
N ALA A 52 18.61 -11.90 22.31
CA ALA A 52 18.60 -13.35 22.35
C ALA A 52 20.00 -13.97 22.21
N LYS A 53 20.90 -13.35 21.45
CA LYS A 53 22.30 -13.78 21.36
C LYS A 53 23.05 -13.63 22.69
N GLU A 54 22.74 -12.60 23.44
CA GLU A 54 23.28 -12.36 24.78
C GLU A 54 22.59 -13.20 25.89
N GLY A 55 21.72 -14.15 25.50
CA GLY A 55 21.06 -15.10 26.39
C GLY A 55 19.72 -14.65 26.97
N MET A 56 19.15 -13.53 26.48
CA MET A 56 17.78 -13.17 26.87
C MET A 56 16.78 -14.16 26.31
N THR A 57 15.88 -14.65 27.16
CA THR A 57 14.84 -15.60 26.77
C THR A 57 13.51 -14.92 26.52
N GLY A 58 12.80 -15.37 25.50
CA GLY A 58 11.39 -15.02 25.19
C GLY A 58 10.50 -16.25 25.16
N PRO A 59 9.16 -16.06 25.12
CA PRO A 59 8.20 -17.16 25.09
C PRO A 59 8.29 -17.93 23.77
N ILE A 60 8.90 -19.11 23.77
CA ILE A 60 9.12 -19.94 22.58
C ILE A 60 7.76 -20.29 21.92
N ALA A 61 6.72 -20.56 22.72
CA ALA A 61 5.39 -20.90 22.24
C ALA A 61 4.52 -19.66 21.93
N ILE A 62 5.12 -18.56 21.44
CA ILE A 62 4.41 -17.29 21.17
C ILE A 62 3.26 -17.44 20.20
N PHE A 63 3.33 -18.39 19.27
CA PHE A 63 2.27 -18.60 18.27
C PHE A 63 1.14 -19.47 18.80
N GLU A 64 1.45 -20.66 19.36
CA GLU A 64 0.48 -21.69 19.73
C GLU A 64 0.19 -21.78 21.23
N GLY A 65 1.00 -21.16 22.07
CA GLY A 65 0.86 -21.24 23.53
C GLY A 65 -0.34 -20.46 24.07
N PRO A 66 -0.65 -20.64 25.37
CA PRO A 66 -1.73 -19.91 26.03
C PRO A 66 -1.54 -18.38 25.89
N LYS A 67 -2.59 -17.68 25.47
CA LYS A 67 -2.57 -16.23 25.18
C LYS A 67 -1.55 -15.82 24.11
N GLY A 68 -1.07 -16.78 23.30
CA GLY A 68 -0.27 -16.51 22.11
C GLY A 68 -1.10 -16.03 20.92
N PHE A 69 -0.44 -15.82 19.79
CA PHE A 69 -1.07 -15.27 18.57
C PHE A 69 -2.31 -16.01 18.12
N LYS A 70 -2.29 -17.36 18.15
CA LYS A 70 -3.43 -18.21 17.78
C LYS A 70 -4.69 -17.86 18.58
N GLU A 71 -4.54 -17.72 19.90
CA GLU A 71 -5.67 -17.44 20.78
C GLU A 71 -6.11 -15.97 20.69
N VAL A 72 -5.16 -15.03 20.76
CA VAL A 72 -5.44 -13.60 20.80
C VAL A 72 -6.06 -13.08 19.50
N PHE A 73 -5.58 -13.55 18.35
CA PHE A 73 -6.04 -13.09 17.04
C PHE A 73 -7.00 -14.07 16.35
N GLY A 74 -7.37 -15.18 16.99
CA GLY A 74 -8.23 -16.19 16.39
C GLY A 74 -7.62 -16.87 15.16
N LEU A 75 -6.30 -16.98 15.07
CA LEU A 75 -5.61 -17.51 13.91
C LEU A 75 -5.70 -19.03 13.84
N LYS A 76 -5.88 -19.56 12.64
CA LYS A 76 -5.67 -20.96 12.32
C LYS A 76 -4.25 -21.13 11.81
N LEU A 77 -3.35 -21.61 12.66
CA LEU A 77 -1.96 -21.91 12.31
C LEU A 77 -1.83 -23.38 11.87
N ASP A 78 -2.54 -23.74 10.81
CA ASP A 78 -2.49 -25.08 10.22
C ASP A 78 -1.57 -25.03 8.99
N TYR A 79 -0.27 -25.05 9.26
CA TYR A 79 0.77 -24.88 8.25
C TYR A 79 1.73 -26.07 8.25
N ASP A 80 1.84 -26.75 7.12
CA ASP A 80 2.75 -27.89 6.94
C ASP A 80 4.09 -27.42 6.36
N TRP A 81 5.03 -27.14 7.23
CA TRP A 81 6.39 -26.70 6.87
C TRP A 81 7.15 -27.70 5.99
N ALA A 82 6.78 -29.00 6.03
CA ALA A 82 7.42 -30.01 5.20
C ALA A 82 7.04 -29.90 3.72
N LYS A 83 5.94 -29.21 3.42
CA LYS A 83 5.46 -28.95 2.05
C LYS A 83 5.86 -27.58 1.51
N GLU A 84 6.48 -26.73 2.33
CA GLU A 84 6.86 -25.39 1.93
C GLU A 84 8.10 -25.41 1.05
N ASN A 85 8.00 -24.78 -0.12
CA ASN A 85 9.10 -24.66 -1.07
C ASN A 85 9.81 -23.29 -1.01
N PHE A 86 9.35 -22.38 -0.14
CA PHE A 86 9.90 -21.04 0.06
C PHE A 86 9.93 -20.14 -1.21
N GLU A 87 9.06 -20.42 -2.18
CA GLU A 87 9.01 -19.70 -3.47
C GLU A 87 7.99 -18.54 -3.49
N LEU A 88 7.38 -18.20 -2.35
CA LEU A 88 6.36 -17.13 -2.29
C LEU A 88 6.91 -15.79 -2.76
N ILE A 89 8.20 -15.52 -2.58
CA ILE A 89 8.82 -14.27 -3.02
C ILE A 89 8.75 -14.10 -4.55
N SER A 90 8.83 -15.20 -5.31
CA SER A 90 8.72 -15.17 -6.77
C SER A 90 7.31 -14.88 -7.26
N LYS A 91 6.31 -14.94 -6.38
CA LYS A 91 4.90 -14.59 -6.67
C LYS A 91 4.56 -13.15 -6.30
N CYS A 92 5.52 -12.39 -5.74
CA CYS A 92 5.34 -10.98 -5.43
C CYS A 92 5.32 -10.15 -6.72
N VAL A 93 4.44 -9.15 -6.74
CA VAL A 93 4.34 -8.20 -7.85
C VAL A 93 5.18 -6.98 -7.53
N LEU A 94 6.03 -6.56 -8.47
CA LEU A 94 6.74 -5.30 -8.41
C LEU A 94 5.86 -4.18 -8.96
N LYS A 95 5.87 -3.03 -8.30
CA LYS A 95 5.15 -1.84 -8.76
C LYS A 95 5.96 -1.11 -9.82
N ALA A 96 5.31 -0.62 -10.86
CA ALA A 96 5.93 0.20 -11.90
C ALA A 96 6.05 1.68 -11.45
N TYR A 97 5.07 2.16 -10.69
CA TYR A 97 5.02 3.53 -10.20
C TYR A 97 5.27 3.59 -8.69
N ASN A 98 5.87 4.67 -8.21
CA ASN A 98 6.12 4.90 -6.79
C ASN A 98 4.85 5.37 -6.07
N ALA A 99 3.83 4.51 -6.05
CA ALA A 99 2.49 4.79 -5.56
C ALA A 99 1.87 3.57 -4.89
N GLU A 100 0.73 3.74 -4.23
CA GLU A 100 -0.06 2.66 -3.67
C GLU A 100 -0.45 1.64 -4.74
N VAL A 101 -0.47 0.33 -4.41
CA VAL A 101 -0.60 -0.77 -5.39
C VAL A 101 -1.88 -0.71 -6.23
N HIS A 102 -3.00 -0.28 -5.65
CA HIS A 102 -4.27 -0.21 -6.37
C HIS A 102 -4.36 0.97 -7.36
N SER A 103 -3.41 1.92 -7.30
CA SER A 103 -3.34 3.03 -8.25
C SER A 103 -2.65 2.64 -9.56
N GLN A 104 -1.82 1.57 -9.56
CA GLN A 104 -0.96 1.21 -10.69
C GLN A 104 -1.67 1.19 -12.05
N PRO A 105 -2.84 0.52 -12.20
CA PRO A 105 -3.53 0.48 -13.50
C PRO A 105 -4.11 1.82 -13.92
N SER A 106 -4.48 2.67 -12.96
CA SER A 106 -4.99 4.01 -13.29
C SER A 106 -3.86 4.89 -13.78
N LEU A 107 -2.68 4.78 -13.17
CA LEU A 107 -1.49 5.52 -13.58
C LEU A 107 -1.01 5.09 -14.97
N GLU A 108 -0.95 3.79 -15.22
CA GLU A 108 -0.62 3.25 -16.54
C GLU A 108 -1.55 3.83 -17.60
N ALA A 109 -2.86 3.73 -17.40
CA ALA A 109 -3.84 4.22 -18.37
C ALA A 109 -3.74 5.76 -18.59
N ILE A 110 -3.46 6.56 -17.56
CA ILE A 110 -3.32 8.00 -17.70
C ILE A 110 -2.03 8.37 -18.45
N THR A 111 -0.92 7.71 -18.12
CA THR A 111 0.37 7.97 -18.79
C THR A 111 0.36 7.56 -20.25
N GLU A 112 -0.20 6.39 -20.57
CA GLU A 112 -0.41 5.95 -21.95
C GLU A 112 -1.33 6.91 -22.71
N PHE A 113 -2.46 7.29 -22.12
CA PHE A 113 -3.41 8.19 -22.76
C PHE A 113 -2.79 9.56 -23.04
N LYS A 114 -2.04 10.10 -22.09
CA LYS A 114 -1.27 11.35 -22.29
C LYS A 114 -0.32 11.23 -23.45
N GLN A 115 0.45 10.15 -23.54
CA GLN A 115 1.44 9.93 -24.62
C GLN A 115 0.76 9.81 -25.99
N GLN A 116 -0.34 9.08 -26.07
CA GLN A 116 -1.06 8.85 -27.34
C GLN A 116 -1.77 10.09 -27.88
N HIS A 117 -2.31 10.92 -26.98
CA HIS A 117 -3.17 12.04 -27.36
C HIS A 117 -2.54 13.42 -27.12
N HIS A 118 -1.29 13.48 -26.64
CA HIS A 118 -0.57 14.73 -26.38
C HIS A 118 -1.37 15.74 -25.53
N ILE A 119 -2.04 15.24 -24.48
CA ILE A 119 -2.94 16.04 -23.66
C ILE A 119 -2.20 17.12 -22.92
N ASN A 120 -2.71 18.34 -23.04
CA ASN A 120 -2.28 19.46 -22.21
C ASN A 120 -3.15 19.50 -20.93
N ALA A 121 -2.51 19.31 -19.78
CA ALA A 121 -3.21 19.28 -18.50
C ALA A 121 -3.99 20.56 -18.16
N THR A 122 -3.61 21.71 -18.75
CA THR A 122 -4.31 22.99 -18.55
C THR A 122 -5.68 23.04 -19.24
N GLU A 123 -5.90 22.20 -20.25
CA GLU A 123 -7.14 22.12 -21.03
C GLU A 123 -8.13 21.09 -20.47
N VAL A 124 -7.73 20.39 -19.38
CA VAL A 124 -8.57 19.36 -18.76
C VAL A 124 -9.58 19.99 -17.82
N ASP A 125 -10.85 19.75 -18.09
CA ASP A 125 -11.96 20.19 -17.26
C ASP A 125 -12.23 19.22 -16.09
N GLN A 126 -12.14 17.92 -16.34
CA GLN A 126 -12.43 16.89 -15.35
C GLN A 126 -11.72 15.56 -15.65
N ILE A 127 -11.30 14.88 -14.60
CA ILE A 127 -10.83 13.48 -14.63
C ILE A 127 -11.79 12.63 -13.80
N GLU A 128 -12.40 11.64 -14.44
CA GLU A 128 -13.32 10.72 -13.79
C GLU A 128 -12.71 9.31 -13.76
N ILE A 129 -12.49 8.78 -12.56
CA ILE A 129 -11.91 7.45 -12.37
C ILE A 129 -12.95 6.54 -11.71
N THR A 130 -13.27 5.44 -12.38
CA THR A 130 -14.07 4.37 -11.79
C THR A 130 -13.17 3.22 -11.39
N THR A 131 -13.15 2.86 -10.11
CA THR A 131 -12.29 1.81 -9.56
C THR A 131 -13.08 0.82 -8.70
N PHE A 132 -12.45 -0.26 -8.26
CA PHE A 132 -13.09 -1.24 -7.39
C PHE A 132 -13.16 -0.76 -5.93
N LEU A 133 -14.04 -1.38 -5.15
CA LEU A 133 -14.40 -0.92 -3.82
C LEU A 133 -13.20 -0.78 -2.86
N THR A 134 -12.29 -1.74 -2.85
CA THR A 134 -11.10 -1.68 -1.99
C THR A 134 -10.21 -0.48 -2.33
N ALA A 135 -9.92 -0.26 -3.61
CA ALA A 135 -9.16 0.91 -4.06
C ALA A 135 -9.86 2.22 -3.69
N TYR A 136 -11.19 2.30 -3.91
CA TYR A 136 -11.97 3.47 -3.51
C TYR A 136 -11.84 3.77 -2.01
N HIS A 137 -11.90 2.76 -1.15
CA HIS A 137 -11.77 2.95 0.29
C HIS A 137 -10.37 3.38 0.72
N ILE A 138 -9.32 2.87 0.07
CA ILE A 138 -7.92 3.13 0.47
C ILE A 138 -7.41 4.45 -0.09
N ILE A 139 -7.64 4.72 -1.39
CA ILE A 139 -7.03 5.84 -2.12
C ILE A 139 -8.03 6.81 -2.76
N GLY A 140 -9.33 6.51 -2.71
CA GLY A 140 -10.40 7.25 -3.39
C GLY A 140 -11.37 8.01 -2.47
N SER A 141 -10.99 8.33 -1.25
CA SER A 141 -11.85 9.03 -0.25
C SER A 141 -13.06 8.22 0.22
N GLY A 142 -12.91 6.90 0.33
CA GLY A 142 -13.92 6.03 0.94
C GLY A 142 -13.77 5.93 2.47
N ALA A 143 -13.84 4.69 3.01
CA ALA A 143 -13.85 4.44 4.45
C ALA A 143 -12.60 4.91 5.21
N TYR A 144 -11.46 5.06 4.52
CA TYR A 144 -10.20 5.49 5.12
C TYR A 144 -9.94 7.01 5.03
N GLY A 145 -10.97 7.80 4.79
CA GLY A 145 -10.93 9.26 4.90
C GLY A 145 -10.73 10.01 3.59
N ASN A 146 -10.71 11.33 3.70
CA ASN A 146 -10.57 12.21 2.55
C ASN A 146 -9.16 12.14 1.97
N ARG A 147 -9.05 11.81 0.67
CA ARG A 147 -7.80 11.70 -0.08
C ARG A 147 -7.53 12.88 -1.02
N GLN A 148 -8.38 13.92 -1.00
CA GLN A 148 -8.18 15.14 -1.77
C GLN A 148 -7.31 16.18 -1.05
N ILE A 149 -7.08 16.01 0.27
CA ILE A 149 -6.15 16.85 1.03
C ILE A 149 -4.79 16.17 1.00
N VAL A 150 -3.82 16.80 0.33
CA VAL A 150 -2.49 16.22 0.10
C VAL A 150 -1.43 17.27 0.37
N GLU A 151 -0.69 17.07 1.43
CA GLU A 151 0.35 17.97 1.93
C GLU A 151 1.70 17.24 2.13
N THR A 152 1.66 15.93 2.37
CA THR A 152 2.84 15.11 2.64
C THR A 152 2.99 14.00 1.60
N LYS A 153 4.20 13.44 1.52
CA LYS A 153 4.54 12.32 0.63
C LYS A 153 3.63 11.10 0.88
N GLU A 154 3.35 10.76 2.13
CA GLU A 154 2.53 9.61 2.49
C GLU A 154 1.05 9.83 2.14
N GLN A 155 0.58 11.06 2.14
CA GLN A 155 -0.75 11.40 1.62
C GLN A 155 -0.76 11.34 0.09
N ALA A 156 0.26 11.86 -0.57
CA ALA A 156 0.38 11.91 -2.02
C ALA A 156 0.39 10.51 -2.63
N ASP A 157 1.24 9.61 -2.14
CA ASP A 157 1.35 8.24 -2.66
C ASP A 157 0.12 7.35 -2.38
N HIS A 158 -0.81 7.82 -1.52
CA HIS A 158 -2.10 7.18 -1.19
C HIS A 158 -3.32 7.98 -1.64
N SER A 159 -3.15 8.98 -2.48
CA SER A 159 -4.23 9.79 -3.05
C SER A 159 -4.37 9.53 -4.55
N LEU A 160 -5.42 8.84 -4.96
CA LEU A 160 -5.68 8.66 -6.40
C LEU A 160 -5.98 10.00 -7.10
N PHE A 161 -6.46 10.99 -6.37
CA PHE A 161 -6.68 12.36 -6.86
C PHE A 161 -5.35 13.03 -7.23
N TYR A 162 -4.39 13.01 -6.30
CA TYR A 162 -3.05 13.55 -6.52
C TYR A 162 -2.30 12.80 -7.61
N LEU A 163 -2.28 11.47 -7.49
CA LEU A 163 -1.56 10.58 -8.40
C LEU A 163 -2.05 10.73 -9.85
N ALA A 164 -3.36 10.85 -10.06
CA ALA A 164 -3.92 11.09 -11.39
C ALA A 164 -3.53 12.46 -11.93
N ALA A 165 -3.57 13.49 -11.10
CA ALA A 165 -3.19 14.84 -11.50
C ALA A 165 -1.71 14.91 -11.89
N VAL A 166 -0.80 14.41 -11.04
CA VAL A 166 0.64 14.48 -11.32
C VAL A 166 1.03 13.60 -12.50
N ALA A 167 0.44 12.41 -12.65
CA ALA A 167 0.67 11.54 -13.79
C ALA A 167 0.24 12.23 -15.11
N LEU A 168 -0.87 12.96 -15.11
CA LEU A 168 -1.31 13.68 -16.29
C LEU A 168 -0.43 14.89 -16.61
N ILE A 169 0.07 15.59 -15.60
CA ILE A 169 0.94 16.77 -15.80
C ILE A 169 2.34 16.32 -16.23
N ASP A 170 2.96 15.39 -15.51
CA ASP A 170 4.37 15.02 -15.70
C ASP A 170 4.54 13.85 -16.70
N GLY A 171 3.58 12.95 -16.78
CA GLY A 171 3.66 11.72 -17.58
C GLY A 171 4.36 10.57 -16.89
N GLU A 172 4.68 10.75 -15.61
CA GLU A 172 5.39 9.76 -14.79
C GLU A 172 5.02 9.93 -13.30
N VAL A 173 5.30 8.90 -12.48
CA VAL A 173 5.14 8.94 -11.02
C VAL A 173 6.29 8.19 -10.36
N TYR A 174 7.35 8.91 -10.07
CA TYR A 174 8.57 8.48 -9.40
C TYR A 174 8.82 9.31 -8.13
N PRO A 175 9.93 9.13 -7.41
CA PRO A 175 10.20 9.89 -6.20
C PRO A 175 10.08 11.42 -6.34
N ASP A 176 10.54 11.98 -7.46
CA ASP A 176 10.51 13.42 -7.73
C ASP A 176 9.09 14.00 -7.72
N GLN A 177 8.10 13.19 -8.14
CA GLN A 177 6.69 13.56 -8.10
C GLN A 177 6.11 13.57 -6.68
N LEU A 178 6.84 13.05 -5.69
CA LEU A 178 6.41 12.97 -4.29
C LEU A 178 7.21 13.91 -3.36
N GLU A 179 8.06 14.75 -3.92
CA GLU A 179 8.78 15.77 -3.16
C GLU A 179 7.83 16.90 -2.72
N PRO A 180 8.07 17.51 -1.52
CA PRO A 180 7.19 18.54 -0.98
C PRO A 180 6.96 19.71 -1.92
N GLU A 181 8.00 20.14 -2.66
CA GLU A 181 7.92 21.23 -3.64
C GLU A 181 7.00 20.87 -4.80
N ARG A 182 7.01 19.59 -5.21
CA ARG A 182 6.14 19.13 -6.30
C ARG A 182 4.70 18.95 -5.83
N ILE A 183 4.50 18.39 -4.65
CA ILE A 183 3.18 18.19 -4.04
C ILE A 183 2.44 19.54 -3.92
N ASN A 184 3.13 20.56 -3.45
CA ASN A 184 2.53 21.87 -3.17
C ASN A 184 2.46 22.80 -4.38
N ARG A 185 2.84 22.35 -5.57
CA ARG A 185 2.72 23.20 -6.77
C ARG A 185 1.26 23.42 -7.14
N LYS A 186 0.98 24.68 -7.52
CA LYS A 186 -0.37 25.16 -7.81
C LYS A 186 -1.05 24.36 -8.93
N ASP A 187 -0.33 24.02 -9.99
CA ASP A 187 -0.85 23.26 -11.14
C ASP A 187 -1.41 21.90 -10.72
N VAL A 188 -0.69 21.17 -9.84
CA VAL A 188 -1.13 19.86 -9.34
C VAL A 188 -2.30 20.03 -8.38
N GLN A 189 -2.21 20.97 -7.44
CA GLN A 189 -3.25 21.24 -6.45
C GLN A 189 -4.57 21.69 -7.10
N GLU A 190 -4.52 22.45 -8.19
CA GLU A 190 -5.70 22.83 -8.96
C GLU A 190 -6.28 21.65 -9.76
N LEU A 191 -5.43 20.84 -10.40
CA LEU A 191 -5.90 19.71 -11.20
C LEU A 191 -6.47 18.59 -10.33
N LEU A 192 -5.88 18.30 -9.16
CA LEU A 192 -6.41 17.28 -8.26
C LEU A 192 -7.85 17.57 -7.80
N GLN A 193 -8.26 18.83 -7.71
CA GLN A 193 -9.65 19.20 -7.39
C GLN A 193 -10.64 18.86 -8.52
N LYS A 194 -10.13 18.71 -9.75
CA LYS A 194 -10.92 18.29 -10.91
C LYS A 194 -11.03 16.77 -11.05
N VAL A 195 -10.36 16.01 -10.18
CA VAL A 195 -10.43 14.54 -10.17
C VAL A 195 -11.61 14.07 -9.34
N SER A 196 -12.39 13.17 -9.88
CA SER A 196 -13.45 12.45 -9.17
C SER A 196 -13.20 10.95 -9.22
N VAL A 197 -13.34 10.30 -8.06
CA VAL A 197 -13.15 8.86 -7.93
C VAL A 197 -14.46 8.23 -7.49
N LYS A 198 -14.90 7.20 -8.22
CA LYS A 198 -16.14 6.46 -7.97
C LYS A 198 -15.84 4.97 -7.85
N THR A 199 -16.67 4.26 -7.12
CA THR A 199 -16.70 2.80 -7.17
C THR A 199 -17.77 2.34 -8.15
N GLY A 200 -17.47 1.29 -8.92
CA GLY A 200 -18.41 0.70 -9.85
C GLY A 200 -17.86 -0.58 -10.45
N PHE A 201 -18.77 -1.47 -10.81
CA PHE A 201 -18.44 -2.62 -11.63
C PHE A 201 -19.05 -2.42 -13.01
N PRO A 202 -18.37 -2.80 -14.09
CA PRO A 202 -19.03 -2.96 -15.39
C PRO A 202 -20.04 -4.10 -15.26
N ILE A 203 -21.30 -3.75 -15.04
CA ILE A 203 -22.43 -4.69 -14.80
C ILE A 203 -22.71 -5.60 -16.02
N HIS A 204 -22.06 -5.35 -17.16
CA HIS A 204 -22.36 -6.00 -18.44
C HIS A 204 -21.52 -7.24 -18.76
N GLN A 205 -20.58 -7.64 -17.88
CA GLN A 205 -19.81 -8.86 -18.08
C GLN A 205 -19.89 -9.76 -16.85
N PRO A 206 -20.04 -11.09 -17.00
CA PRO A 206 -19.96 -12.02 -15.89
C PRO A 206 -18.55 -11.95 -15.32
N ILE A 207 -18.44 -11.35 -14.14
CA ILE A 207 -17.15 -11.15 -13.46
C ILE A 207 -16.78 -12.45 -12.79
N SER A 208 -15.76 -13.13 -13.28
CA SER A 208 -15.08 -14.18 -12.51
C SER A 208 -14.36 -13.55 -11.32
N ILE A 209 -14.16 -14.31 -10.23
CA ILE A 209 -13.35 -13.85 -9.09
C ILE A 209 -11.95 -13.41 -9.55
N ALA A 210 -11.39 -14.06 -10.57
CA ALA A 210 -10.15 -13.65 -11.22
C ALA A 210 -10.26 -12.27 -11.92
N GLY A 211 -11.40 -11.98 -12.55
CA GLY A 211 -11.66 -10.67 -13.16
C GLY A 211 -11.88 -9.54 -12.14
N LEU A 212 -12.28 -9.84 -10.91
CA LEU A 212 -12.32 -8.89 -9.79
C LEU A 212 -10.92 -8.46 -9.33
N LEU A 213 -9.94 -9.32 -9.56
CA LEU A 213 -8.52 -9.09 -9.21
C LEU A 213 -7.71 -8.59 -10.41
N ASP A 214 -8.31 -8.57 -11.61
CA ASP A 214 -7.66 -8.08 -12.82
C ASP A 214 -7.70 -6.53 -12.86
N PRO A 215 -6.55 -5.87 -12.74
CA PRO A 215 -6.47 -4.41 -12.72
C PRO A 215 -6.68 -3.75 -14.08
N ILE A 216 -6.72 -4.49 -15.17
CA ILE A 216 -6.52 -4.01 -16.55
C ILE A 216 -7.76 -3.32 -17.15
N HIS A 217 -8.97 -3.50 -16.60
CA HIS A 217 -10.22 -3.01 -17.23
C HIS A 217 -10.96 -1.96 -16.42
N LYS A 218 -10.30 -0.83 -16.11
CA LYS A 218 -10.95 0.25 -15.35
C LYS A 218 -11.18 1.46 -16.22
N PRO A 219 -12.43 1.88 -16.44
CA PRO A 219 -12.70 3.04 -17.27
C PRO A 219 -12.21 4.31 -16.57
N ILE A 220 -11.29 4.98 -17.21
CA ILE A 220 -10.87 6.34 -16.90
C ILE A 220 -11.46 7.24 -17.95
N ARG A 221 -12.10 8.32 -17.53
CA ARG A 221 -12.64 9.35 -18.42
C ARG A 221 -11.95 10.67 -18.12
N ILE A 222 -11.37 11.26 -19.16
CA ILE A 222 -10.80 12.60 -19.12
C ILE A 222 -11.67 13.47 -20.02
N LYS A 223 -12.14 14.62 -19.51
CA LYS A 223 -12.92 15.62 -20.23
C LYS A 223 -12.19 16.93 -20.26
#